data_0a569af0762941f8820d204e6ad9a5a6
#
_entry.id   0a569af0762941f8820d204e6ad9a5a6
#
_cell.length_a   1.000
_cell.length_b   1.000
_cell.length_c   1.000
_cell.angle_alpha   90.00
_cell.angle_beta   90.00
_cell.angle_gamma   90.00
#
_symmetry.space_group_name_H-M   'P 1'
#
loop_
_entity.id
_entity.type
_entity.pdbx_description
1 polymer ?
#
loop_
_entity_poly.entity_id
_entity_poly.type
_entity_poly.pdbx_seq_one_letter_code
_entity_poly.pdbx_strand_id
1 'polypeptide(L)'
;LVARLGLPRHDSMYLALPLCIWPLMRLLCSVKCKSLPVIRAASTAVYVLHPLSIVAVRGGARALGILSRDGFLLGSSLLHYLAVAAVSFLAALPFALLRQRRRRGQNSRPALRAWAEIDRSALIHNIGQLTGLLPSGCELMAVVKANAYGHGDALIARTCISGGVKAFAVATLEEGVRIRSAGIKGEVLILGWTPPEQARLLVRWRLTQAVVSPEYARALNDSGCNVKVHLAVDTGMHRLGLAWDDGDGLRAACGLRRLRVTGLFTHLAFSESLAPDAMQRTQEQLDRFRHAAELVAAAGYGPVALHALSSYGLLNCPPQAGMAYARPGIALYGVLSRPDEQVGTLPDLRPVLSLRARIARIHTLEPGDCAGYDGDFAPSGPARVAAVTIGYADGYPRSLSNGRGRVLIRGKFAPVAGLICMDQLLVDVTGIPEAQEGDIVTLIGRDGENILTAEEVARNAGTITNELLSRLGERVTRVIIP
;
A
#
# COMPACT_ATOMS: atom_id res chain seq x y z
N LEU A 1 31.17 -28.57 33.70
CA LEU A 1 31.55 -27.19 33.31
C LEU A 1 31.32 -26.23 34.48
N VAL A 2 30.15 -26.25 35.12
CA VAL A 2 29.76 -25.36 36.25
C VAL A 2 30.68 -25.56 37.47
N ALA A 3 30.99 -26.82 37.81
CA ALA A 3 31.90 -27.13 38.90
C ALA A 3 33.37 -26.75 38.62
N ARG A 4 33.78 -26.66 37.36
CA ARG A 4 35.14 -26.20 36.94
C ARG A 4 35.31 -24.68 36.90
N LEU A 5 34.18 -23.94 36.79
CA LEU A 5 34.16 -22.47 36.70
C LEU A 5 33.93 -21.78 38.08
N GLY A 6 33.77 -22.56 39.17
CA GLY A 6 33.57 -22.01 40.50
C GLY A 6 32.30 -21.17 40.66
N LEU A 7 31.34 -21.31 39.76
CA LEU A 7 30.10 -20.53 39.76
C LEU A 7 29.11 -21.08 40.79
N PRO A 8 28.44 -20.24 41.60
CA PRO A 8 27.38 -20.67 42.52
C PRO A 8 26.29 -21.44 41.74
N ARG A 9 25.69 -22.46 42.36
CA ARG A 9 24.62 -23.28 41.72
C ARG A 9 23.49 -22.48 41.08
N HIS A 10 23.30 -21.23 41.49
CA HIS A 10 22.29 -20.31 40.96
C HIS A 10 22.64 -19.76 39.55
N ASP A 11 23.92 -19.55 39.27
CA ASP A 11 24.33 -18.94 37.99
C ASP A 11 24.34 -19.94 36.85
N SER A 12 24.41 -21.24 37.15
CA SER A 12 24.31 -22.31 36.16
C SER A 12 22.94 -22.38 35.45
N MET A 13 21.86 -21.97 36.14
CA MET A 13 20.53 -21.88 35.53
C MET A 13 20.40 -20.77 34.48
N TYR A 14 21.13 -19.65 34.68
CA TYR A 14 21.11 -18.54 33.72
C TYR A 14 21.86 -18.86 32.41
N LEU A 15 22.89 -19.69 32.48
CA LEU A 15 23.63 -20.15 31.29
C LEU A 15 22.88 -21.22 30.48
N ALA A 16 22.06 -22.06 31.14
CA ALA A 16 21.26 -23.08 30.48
C ALA A 16 19.93 -22.57 29.93
N LEU A 17 19.41 -21.48 30.48
CA LEU A 17 18.10 -20.92 30.11
C LEU A 17 18.00 -20.53 28.63
N PRO A 18 18.96 -19.81 28.03
CA PRO A 18 18.94 -19.49 26.59
C PRO A 18 19.01 -20.75 25.71
N LEU A 19 19.74 -21.78 26.13
CA LEU A 19 19.88 -23.03 25.41
C LEU A 19 18.61 -23.90 25.45
N CYS A 20 17.80 -23.78 26.50
CA CYS A 20 16.54 -24.51 26.64
C CYS A 20 15.33 -23.73 26.10
N ILE A 21 15.32 -22.42 26.23
CA ILE A 21 14.20 -21.59 25.76
C ILE A 21 14.15 -21.56 24.23
N TRP A 22 15.28 -21.53 23.54
CA TRP A 22 15.31 -21.46 22.10
C TRP A 22 14.71 -22.72 21.40
N PRO A 23 15.04 -23.98 21.78
CA PRO A 23 14.38 -25.16 21.26
C PRO A 23 12.91 -25.24 21.66
N LEU A 24 12.55 -24.85 22.89
CA LEU A 24 11.16 -24.84 23.37
C LEU A 24 10.30 -23.83 22.61
N MET A 25 10.82 -22.63 22.34
CA MET A 25 10.17 -21.63 21.50
C MET A 25 10.02 -22.13 20.06
N ARG A 26 11.03 -22.80 19.50
CA ARG A 26 10.93 -23.44 18.17
C ARG A 26 9.88 -24.53 18.12
N LEU A 27 9.82 -25.37 19.16
CA LEU A 27 8.81 -26.43 19.28
C LEU A 27 7.39 -25.84 19.39
N LEU A 28 7.20 -24.80 20.22
CA LEU A 28 5.91 -24.10 20.35
C LEU A 28 5.51 -23.34 19.07
N CYS A 29 6.48 -22.84 18.29
CA CYS A 29 6.23 -22.20 17.00
C CYS A 29 5.98 -23.23 15.87
N SER A 30 6.48 -24.46 15.98
CA SER A 30 6.29 -25.53 14.98
C SER A 30 4.95 -26.27 15.13
N VAL A 31 4.31 -26.16 16.29
CA VAL A 31 2.95 -26.68 16.49
C VAL A 31 1.98 -25.77 15.74
N LYS A 32 1.47 -26.24 14.59
CA LYS A 32 0.42 -25.56 13.80
C LYS A 32 -0.93 -25.59 14.56
N CYS A 33 -1.02 -24.88 15.67
CA CYS A 33 -2.30 -24.62 16.33
C CYS A 33 -2.98 -23.42 15.66
N LYS A 34 -4.00 -23.66 14.86
CA LYS A 34 -4.80 -22.65 14.13
C LYS A 34 -5.54 -21.63 15.01
N SER A 35 -5.47 -21.70 16.35
CA SER A 35 -6.48 -21.04 17.19
C SER A 35 -6.04 -20.31 18.46
N LEU A 36 -4.76 -19.96 18.69
CA LEU A 36 -4.41 -19.28 19.93
C LEU A 36 -3.53 -18.02 19.75
N PRO A 37 -4.08 -16.93 19.17
CA PRO A 37 -3.37 -15.62 19.09
C PRO A 37 -3.05 -15.04 20.48
N VAL A 38 -3.78 -15.42 21.52
CA VAL A 38 -3.53 -15.04 22.92
C VAL A 38 -2.21 -15.62 23.43
N ILE A 39 -1.93 -16.90 23.15
CA ILE A 39 -0.70 -17.56 23.58
C ILE A 39 0.53 -16.92 22.88
N ARG A 40 0.43 -16.56 21.61
CA ARG A 40 1.50 -15.83 20.91
C ARG A 40 1.77 -14.44 21.52
N ALA A 41 0.71 -13.71 21.89
CA ALA A 41 0.86 -12.39 22.51
C ALA A 41 1.39 -12.50 23.95
N ALA A 42 0.98 -13.54 24.69
CA ALA A 42 1.45 -13.84 26.03
C ALA A 42 2.93 -14.25 26.04
N SER A 43 3.40 -15.03 25.07
CA SER A 43 4.80 -15.50 25.03
C SER A 43 5.81 -14.35 24.95
N THR A 44 5.52 -13.29 24.18
CA THR A 44 6.38 -12.10 24.11
C THR A 44 6.38 -11.32 25.43
N ALA A 45 5.21 -11.19 26.07
CA ALA A 45 5.09 -10.49 27.36
C ALA A 45 5.74 -11.30 28.49
N VAL A 46 5.65 -12.64 28.49
CA VAL A 46 6.35 -13.53 29.42
C VAL A 46 7.85 -13.30 29.35
N TYR A 47 8.42 -13.21 28.14
CA TYR A 47 9.86 -13.00 27.98
C TYR A 47 10.34 -11.68 28.62
N VAL A 48 9.57 -10.60 28.45
CA VAL A 48 9.91 -9.28 29.01
C VAL A 48 9.71 -9.22 30.53
N LEU A 49 8.68 -9.91 31.06
CA LEU A 49 8.32 -9.88 32.49
C LEU A 49 9.03 -10.93 33.33
N HIS A 50 9.67 -11.92 32.70
CA HIS A 50 10.34 -13.03 33.39
C HIS A 50 11.36 -12.59 34.46
N PRO A 51 12.26 -11.60 34.23
CA PRO A 51 13.18 -11.17 35.27
C PRO A 51 12.47 -10.58 36.52
N LEU A 52 11.38 -9.82 36.29
CA LEU A 52 10.57 -9.26 37.39
C LEU A 52 9.83 -10.37 38.16
N SER A 53 9.35 -11.39 37.46
CA SER A 53 8.68 -12.54 38.07
C SER A 53 9.63 -13.35 38.98
N ILE A 54 10.91 -13.47 38.62
CA ILE A 54 11.94 -14.11 39.48
C ILE A 54 12.08 -13.32 40.76
N VAL A 55 12.19 -11.98 40.68
CA VAL A 55 12.33 -11.10 41.86
C VAL A 55 11.09 -11.20 42.73
N ALA A 56 9.89 -11.19 42.15
CA ALA A 56 8.62 -11.26 42.89
C ALA A 56 8.46 -12.63 43.61
N VAL A 57 8.76 -13.75 42.94
CA VAL A 57 8.69 -15.09 43.56
C VAL A 57 9.68 -15.21 44.70
N ARG A 58 10.91 -14.73 44.53
CA ARG A 58 11.94 -14.76 45.61
C ARG A 58 11.58 -13.83 46.75
N GLY A 59 11.08 -12.60 46.47
CA GLY A 59 10.65 -11.66 47.47
C GLY A 59 9.47 -12.17 48.30
N GLY A 60 8.44 -12.72 47.64
CA GLY A 60 7.29 -13.33 48.27
C GLY A 60 7.65 -14.55 49.13
N ALA A 61 8.52 -15.42 48.61
CA ALA A 61 9.00 -16.58 49.37
C ALA A 61 9.82 -16.20 50.61
N ARG A 62 10.59 -15.08 50.59
CA ARG A 62 11.25 -14.50 51.75
C ARG A 62 10.25 -13.96 52.76
N ALA A 63 9.27 -13.17 52.31
CA ALA A 63 8.25 -12.58 53.17
C ALA A 63 7.39 -13.62 53.88
N LEU A 64 7.14 -14.76 53.24
CA LEU A 64 6.35 -15.87 53.79
C LEU A 64 7.20 -16.86 54.65
N GLY A 65 8.49 -16.60 54.90
CA GLY A 65 9.35 -17.48 55.67
C GLY A 65 9.67 -18.84 55.05
N ILE A 66 9.28 -19.07 53.78
CA ILE A 66 9.49 -20.32 53.05
C ILE A 66 10.94 -20.44 52.54
N LEU A 67 11.76 -19.43 52.75
CA LEU A 67 13.17 -19.31 52.39
C LEU A 67 14.08 -19.54 53.62
N SER A 68 13.72 -20.44 54.54
CA SER A 68 14.64 -20.98 55.56
C SER A 68 15.66 -21.94 54.88
N ARG A 69 16.82 -22.16 55.55
CA ARG A 69 17.98 -22.93 55.03
C ARG A 69 17.64 -24.30 54.42
N ASP A 70 16.48 -24.86 54.75
CA ASP A 70 15.96 -26.15 54.27
C ASP A 70 14.67 -26.02 53.47
N GLY A 71 14.35 -24.85 52.95
CA GLY A 71 13.07 -24.55 52.33
C GLY A 71 12.82 -25.26 51.00
N PHE A 72 11.72 -25.94 50.93
CA PHE A 72 11.20 -26.78 49.83
C PHE A 72 11.28 -26.15 48.43
N LEU A 73 11.16 -24.81 48.31
CA LEU A 73 11.24 -24.07 47.06
C LEU A 73 12.67 -23.89 46.51
N LEU A 74 13.69 -23.88 47.34
CA LEU A 74 15.09 -23.77 46.92
C LEU A 74 15.76 -25.13 46.73
N GLY A 75 15.22 -26.19 47.34
CA GLY A 75 15.70 -27.57 47.17
C GLY A 75 15.29 -28.19 45.83
N SER A 76 14.23 -27.69 45.18
CA SER A 76 13.73 -28.21 43.90
C SER A 76 13.78 -27.13 42.81
N SER A 77 14.81 -27.20 41.96
CA SER A 77 14.94 -26.29 40.80
C SER A 77 13.71 -26.31 39.85
N LEU A 78 13.00 -27.44 39.82
CA LEU A 78 11.81 -27.61 38.99
C LEU A 78 10.60 -26.83 39.54
N LEU A 79 10.36 -26.87 40.88
CA LEU A 79 9.27 -26.17 41.52
C LEU A 79 9.45 -24.64 41.45
N HIS A 80 10.70 -24.16 41.65
CA HIS A 80 11.02 -22.75 41.47
C HIS A 80 10.76 -22.31 40.03
N TYR A 81 11.18 -23.10 39.04
CA TYR A 81 10.94 -22.81 37.62
C TYR A 81 9.45 -22.77 37.30
N LEU A 82 8.66 -23.72 37.76
CA LEU A 82 7.21 -23.76 37.57
C LEU A 82 6.50 -22.56 38.21
N ALA A 83 6.91 -22.16 39.41
CA ALA A 83 6.36 -21.00 40.09
C ALA A 83 6.63 -19.69 39.32
N VAL A 84 7.87 -19.49 38.85
CA VAL A 84 8.27 -18.32 38.05
C VAL A 84 7.54 -18.32 36.72
N ALA A 85 7.40 -19.46 36.05
CA ALA A 85 6.67 -19.59 34.80
C ALA A 85 5.18 -19.26 34.96
N ALA A 86 4.55 -19.76 36.05
CA ALA A 86 3.15 -19.47 36.36
C ALA A 86 2.92 -17.98 36.64
N VAL A 87 3.76 -17.33 37.45
CA VAL A 87 3.67 -15.89 37.75
C VAL A 87 3.90 -15.06 36.52
N SER A 88 4.89 -15.44 35.69
CA SER A 88 5.16 -14.74 34.42
C SER A 88 3.97 -14.83 33.45
N PHE A 89 3.34 -16.00 33.36
CA PHE A 89 2.17 -16.20 32.51
C PHE A 89 0.94 -15.43 33.02
N LEU A 90 0.68 -15.47 34.33
CA LEU A 90 -0.42 -14.72 34.95
C LEU A 90 -0.25 -13.21 34.79
N ALA A 91 0.97 -12.69 34.94
CA ALA A 91 1.28 -11.28 34.72
C ALA A 91 1.16 -10.85 33.25
N ALA A 92 1.47 -11.76 32.31
CA ALA A 92 1.36 -11.52 30.87
C ALA A 92 -0.08 -11.60 30.34
N LEU A 93 -0.96 -12.35 31.01
CA LEU A 93 -2.33 -12.62 30.56
C LEU A 93 -3.18 -11.34 30.41
N PRO A 94 -3.21 -10.36 31.35
CA PRO A 94 -3.93 -9.12 31.16
C PRO A 94 -3.44 -8.32 29.94
N PHE A 95 -2.14 -8.31 29.68
CA PHE A 95 -1.55 -7.64 28.52
C PHE A 95 -1.97 -8.31 27.21
N ALA A 96 -2.00 -9.64 27.19
CA ALA A 96 -2.46 -10.41 26.04
C ALA A 96 -3.95 -10.21 25.78
N LEU A 97 -4.77 -10.18 26.84
CA LEU A 97 -6.22 -9.91 26.74
C LEU A 97 -6.52 -8.47 26.32
N LEU A 98 -5.79 -7.48 26.82
CA LEU A 98 -5.90 -6.08 26.40
C LEU A 98 -5.51 -5.91 24.93
N ARG A 99 -4.44 -6.58 24.50
CA ARG A 99 -4.02 -6.58 23.09
C ARG A 99 -5.04 -7.29 22.20
N GLN A 100 -5.69 -8.35 22.68
CA GLN A 100 -6.76 -9.04 21.97
C GLN A 100 -8.04 -8.19 21.93
N ARG A 101 -8.40 -7.50 23.03
CA ARG A 101 -9.52 -6.53 23.03
C ARG A 101 -9.26 -5.37 22.07
N ARG A 102 -8.05 -4.81 22.03
CA ARG A 102 -7.66 -3.80 21.03
C ARG A 102 -7.74 -4.34 19.59
N ARG A 103 -7.36 -5.60 19.33
CA ARG A 103 -7.50 -6.23 18.02
C ARG A 103 -8.95 -6.56 17.67
N ARG A 104 -9.79 -6.95 18.65
CA ARG A 104 -11.24 -7.12 18.43
C ARG A 104 -11.95 -5.79 18.20
N GLY A 105 -11.50 -4.71 18.84
CA GLY A 105 -11.96 -3.35 18.55
C GLY A 105 -11.51 -2.83 17.19
N GLN A 106 -10.42 -3.37 16.62
CA GLN A 106 -9.99 -3.07 15.24
C GLN A 106 -10.81 -3.83 14.18
N ASN A 107 -11.51 -4.91 14.55
CA ASN A 107 -12.45 -5.60 13.66
C ASN A 107 -13.89 -5.03 13.75
N SER A 108 -14.19 -4.10 14.66
CA SER A 108 -15.36 -3.26 14.56
C SER A 108 -15.10 -2.25 13.44
N ARG A 109 -15.95 -2.25 12.38
CA ARG A 109 -15.90 -1.24 11.33
C ARG A 109 -15.83 0.15 11.98
N PRO A 110 -14.89 1.01 11.56
CA PRO A 110 -14.67 2.27 12.25
C PRO A 110 -15.96 3.10 12.29
N ALA A 111 -16.17 3.84 13.37
CA ALA A 111 -17.25 4.82 13.47
C ALA A 111 -16.94 6.06 12.61
N LEU A 112 -16.73 5.82 11.31
CA LEU A 112 -16.37 6.83 10.31
C LEU A 112 -17.59 7.13 9.43
N ARG A 113 -17.71 8.38 8.95
CA ARG A 113 -18.74 8.77 8.00
C ARG A 113 -18.49 8.18 6.60
N ALA A 114 -17.22 8.26 6.13
CA ALA A 114 -16.76 7.72 4.88
C ALA A 114 -15.30 7.23 5.03
N TRP A 115 -14.97 6.08 4.43
CA TRP A 115 -13.63 5.49 4.51
C TRP A 115 -13.33 4.61 3.29
N ALA A 116 -12.04 4.41 3.04
CA ALA A 116 -11.53 3.44 2.09
C ALA A 116 -10.92 2.25 2.86
N GLU A 117 -11.46 1.06 2.65
CA GLU A 117 -10.88 -0.19 3.12
C GLU A 117 -9.76 -0.59 2.18
N ILE A 118 -8.55 -0.80 2.71
CA ILE A 118 -7.37 -1.20 1.95
C ILE A 118 -7.03 -2.64 2.30
N ASP A 119 -7.25 -3.54 1.35
CA ASP A 119 -6.99 -4.97 1.52
C ASP A 119 -5.50 -5.26 1.36
N ARG A 120 -4.87 -5.58 2.49
CA ARG A 120 -3.45 -5.90 2.53
C ARG A 120 -3.13 -7.22 1.82
N SER A 121 -4.01 -8.22 1.96
CA SER A 121 -3.79 -9.53 1.36
C SER A 121 -3.90 -9.47 -0.16
N ALA A 122 -4.85 -8.70 -0.68
CA ALA A 122 -5.00 -8.44 -2.11
C ALA A 122 -3.75 -7.75 -2.69
N LEU A 123 -3.21 -6.72 -2.01
CA LEU A 123 -1.99 -6.04 -2.47
C LEU A 123 -0.78 -6.99 -2.52
N ILE A 124 -0.57 -7.80 -1.47
CA ILE A 124 0.53 -8.78 -1.45
C ILE A 124 0.35 -9.84 -2.55
N HIS A 125 -0.88 -10.29 -2.76
CA HIS A 125 -1.21 -11.22 -3.83
C HIS A 125 -0.88 -10.61 -5.21
N ASN A 126 -1.31 -9.38 -5.48
CA ASN A 126 -1.03 -8.69 -6.74
C ASN A 126 0.48 -8.50 -6.97
N ILE A 127 1.25 -8.17 -5.93
CA ILE A 127 2.71 -8.10 -6.01
C ILE A 127 3.28 -9.45 -6.48
N GLY A 128 2.82 -10.56 -5.89
CA GLY A 128 3.24 -11.90 -6.30
C GLY A 128 2.91 -12.21 -7.76
N GLN A 129 1.69 -11.90 -8.18
CA GLN A 129 1.22 -12.09 -9.56
C GLN A 129 2.06 -11.28 -10.56
N LEU A 130 2.28 -10.01 -10.30
CA LEU A 130 3.06 -9.11 -11.17
C LEU A 130 4.55 -9.48 -11.18
N THR A 131 5.10 -9.92 -10.04
CA THR A 131 6.48 -10.40 -9.97
C THR A 131 6.68 -11.66 -10.82
N GLY A 132 5.68 -12.54 -10.87
CA GLY A 132 5.71 -13.74 -11.71
C GLY A 132 5.80 -13.47 -13.23
N LEU A 133 5.47 -12.25 -13.67
CA LEU A 133 5.59 -11.85 -15.09
C LEU A 133 6.98 -11.29 -15.44
N LEU A 134 7.84 -11.03 -14.46
CA LEU A 134 9.13 -10.40 -14.68
C LEU A 134 10.17 -11.41 -15.18
N PRO A 135 11.03 -11.01 -16.13
CA PRO A 135 12.19 -11.79 -16.50
C PRO A 135 13.20 -11.84 -15.33
N SER A 136 14.09 -12.84 -15.37
CA SER A 136 15.15 -12.99 -14.37
C SER A 136 15.99 -11.70 -14.24
N GLY A 137 16.24 -11.26 -13.02
CA GLY A 137 17.01 -10.05 -12.71
C GLY A 137 16.20 -8.74 -12.76
N CYS A 138 14.92 -8.77 -13.17
CA CYS A 138 14.04 -7.61 -13.12
C CYS A 138 13.28 -7.57 -11.78
N GLU A 139 13.19 -6.40 -11.16
CA GLU A 139 12.44 -6.19 -9.91
C GLU A 139 11.24 -5.25 -10.14
N LEU A 140 10.24 -5.31 -9.23
CA LEU A 140 9.16 -4.34 -9.23
C LEU A 140 9.62 -3.00 -8.62
N MET A 141 9.36 -1.91 -9.35
CA MET A 141 9.37 -0.55 -8.81
C MET A 141 7.91 -0.10 -8.65
N ALA A 142 7.38 -0.18 -7.42
CA ALA A 142 5.99 0.17 -7.15
C ALA A 142 5.72 1.66 -7.37
N VAL A 143 4.77 1.98 -8.25
CA VAL A 143 4.39 3.38 -8.50
C VAL A 143 3.34 3.80 -7.48
N VAL A 144 3.75 4.67 -6.54
CA VAL A 144 2.93 5.12 -5.40
C VAL A 144 2.62 6.63 -5.43
N LYS A 145 2.72 7.24 -6.61
CA LYS A 145 2.36 8.66 -6.85
C LYS A 145 0.87 8.92 -6.59
N ALA A 146 0.49 10.18 -6.45
CA ALA A 146 -0.88 10.61 -6.18
C ALA A 146 -1.49 9.88 -4.97
N ASN A 147 -0.75 9.90 -3.84
CA ASN A 147 -1.13 9.19 -2.61
C ASN A 147 -1.39 7.69 -2.86
N ALA A 148 -0.50 7.03 -3.64
CA ALA A 148 -0.67 5.65 -4.09
C ALA A 148 -2.00 5.43 -4.83
N TYR A 149 -2.28 6.26 -5.83
CA TYR A 149 -3.58 6.26 -6.53
C TYR A 149 -4.76 6.33 -5.54
N GLY A 150 -4.66 7.19 -4.54
CA GLY A 150 -5.69 7.37 -3.52
C GLY A 150 -5.72 6.35 -2.39
N HIS A 151 -4.90 5.29 -2.43
CA HIS A 151 -4.89 4.22 -1.43
C HIS A 151 -4.13 4.56 -0.14
N GLY A 152 -3.33 5.64 -0.13
CA GLY A 152 -2.47 6.01 1.00
C GLY A 152 -1.01 5.56 0.80
N ASP A 153 -0.15 6.49 0.36
CA ASP A 153 1.22 6.21 -0.09
C ASP A 153 2.09 5.51 0.96
N ALA A 154 2.15 6.03 2.19
CA ALA A 154 2.92 5.43 3.28
C ALA A 154 2.41 4.04 3.67
N LEU A 155 1.09 3.83 3.62
CA LEU A 155 0.42 2.58 3.93
C LEU A 155 0.79 1.50 2.89
N ILE A 156 0.59 1.84 1.63
CA ILE A 156 0.90 0.98 0.48
C ILE A 156 2.38 0.65 0.45
N ALA A 157 3.26 1.65 0.58
CA ALA A 157 4.71 1.42 0.52
C ALA A 157 5.20 0.45 1.62
N ARG A 158 4.68 0.56 2.85
CA ARG A 158 5.00 -0.40 3.93
C ARG A 158 4.51 -1.81 3.62
N THR A 159 3.33 -1.95 3.02
CA THR A 159 2.81 -3.25 2.60
C THR A 159 3.61 -3.83 1.45
N CYS A 160 4.01 -3.00 0.46
CA CYS A 160 4.89 -3.40 -0.64
C CYS A 160 6.22 -3.96 -0.15
N ILE A 161 6.86 -3.33 0.86
CA ILE A 161 8.08 -3.87 1.48
C ILE A 161 7.83 -5.27 2.07
N SER A 162 6.68 -5.47 2.72
CA SER A 162 6.33 -6.79 3.26
C SER A 162 6.13 -7.83 2.15
N GLY A 163 5.78 -7.40 0.94
CA GLY A 163 5.69 -8.22 -0.28
C GLY A 163 7.02 -8.35 -1.05
N GLY A 164 8.14 -7.81 -0.52
CA GLY A 164 9.46 -7.95 -1.13
C GLY A 164 9.88 -6.81 -2.07
N VAL A 165 9.04 -5.79 -2.29
CA VAL A 165 9.34 -4.63 -3.14
C VAL A 165 10.40 -3.74 -2.47
N LYS A 166 11.44 -3.35 -3.23
CA LYS A 166 12.55 -2.54 -2.74
C LYS A 166 12.67 -1.16 -3.42
N ALA A 167 11.94 -0.96 -4.52
CA ALA A 167 11.99 0.25 -5.32
C ALA A 167 10.60 0.88 -5.45
N PHE A 168 10.55 2.22 -5.42
CA PHE A 168 9.31 3.00 -5.49
C PHE A 168 9.47 4.14 -6.50
N ALA A 169 8.36 4.53 -7.12
CA ALA A 169 8.31 5.70 -7.98
C ALA A 169 7.17 6.63 -7.56
N VAL A 170 7.47 7.90 -7.47
CA VAL A 170 6.57 9.00 -7.11
C VAL A 170 6.58 10.08 -8.18
N ALA A 171 5.65 11.04 -8.13
CA ALA A 171 5.59 12.11 -9.11
C ALA A 171 6.35 13.37 -8.65
N THR A 172 6.38 13.67 -7.36
CA THR A 172 6.90 14.93 -6.82
C THR A 172 7.90 14.73 -5.67
N LEU A 173 8.65 15.77 -5.37
CA LEU A 173 9.55 15.81 -4.23
C LEU A 173 8.81 15.55 -2.91
N GLU A 174 7.65 16.18 -2.72
CA GLU A 174 6.85 16.09 -1.49
C GLU A 174 6.38 14.65 -1.25
N GLU A 175 5.96 13.96 -2.31
CA GLU A 175 5.62 12.53 -2.24
C GLU A 175 6.84 11.69 -1.84
N GLY A 176 8.01 11.95 -2.43
CA GLY A 176 9.25 11.29 -2.06
C GLY A 176 9.64 11.52 -0.60
N VAL A 177 9.47 12.74 -0.11
CA VAL A 177 9.70 13.10 1.30
C VAL A 177 8.74 12.35 2.22
N ARG A 178 7.45 12.26 1.86
CA ARG A 178 6.46 11.49 2.66
C ARG A 178 6.85 10.01 2.74
N ILE A 179 7.22 9.40 1.63
CA ILE A 179 7.67 8.00 1.59
C ILE A 179 8.90 7.79 2.51
N ARG A 180 9.89 8.67 2.43
CA ARG A 180 11.07 8.62 3.30
C ARG A 180 10.74 8.85 4.78
N SER A 181 9.86 9.81 5.08
CA SER A 181 9.39 10.10 6.44
C SER A 181 8.61 8.92 7.04
N ALA A 182 7.98 8.08 6.22
CA ALA A 182 7.36 6.84 6.63
C ALA A 182 8.36 5.71 6.95
N GLY A 183 9.68 5.97 6.85
CA GLY A 183 10.75 5.03 7.14
C GLY A 183 11.10 4.08 5.99
N ILE A 184 10.60 4.35 4.79
CA ILE A 184 10.86 3.53 3.60
C ILE A 184 12.30 3.72 3.14
N LYS A 185 13.03 2.62 3.02
CA LYS A 185 14.40 2.52 2.51
C LYS A 185 14.38 2.07 1.03
N GLY A 186 15.55 1.94 0.42
CA GLY A 186 15.68 1.48 -0.97
C GLY A 186 15.54 2.61 -1.98
N GLU A 187 15.28 2.27 -3.23
CA GLU A 187 15.17 3.24 -4.32
C GLU A 187 13.85 4.01 -4.23
N VAL A 188 13.91 5.34 -4.37
CA VAL A 188 12.73 6.19 -4.54
C VAL A 188 13.01 7.17 -5.67
N LEU A 189 12.39 6.93 -6.82
CA LEU A 189 12.52 7.71 -8.03
C LEU A 189 11.40 8.74 -8.16
N ILE A 190 11.74 10.01 -8.33
CA ILE A 190 10.80 11.07 -8.71
C ILE A 190 10.72 11.08 -10.24
N LEU A 191 9.54 10.75 -10.78
CA LEU A 191 9.29 10.68 -12.23
C LEU A 191 9.06 12.06 -12.88
N GLY A 192 8.64 13.05 -12.08
CA GLY A 192 8.37 14.39 -12.54
C GLY A 192 9.56 15.33 -12.40
N TRP A 193 9.32 16.60 -12.68
CA TRP A 193 10.29 17.67 -12.54
C TRP A 193 10.31 18.24 -11.11
N THR A 194 11.51 18.52 -10.59
CA THR A 194 11.72 19.19 -9.31
C THR A 194 12.52 20.47 -9.58
N PRO A 195 12.15 21.63 -8.99
CA PRO A 195 12.95 22.85 -9.13
C PRO A 195 14.42 22.61 -8.75
N PRO A 196 15.41 23.01 -9.60
CA PRO A 196 16.84 22.81 -9.31
C PRO A 196 17.28 23.40 -7.98
N GLU A 197 16.64 24.47 -7.51
CA GLU A 197 16.85 25.11 -6.22
C GLU A 197 16.59 24.17 -5.04
N GLN A 198 15.76 23.17 -5.26
CA GLN A 198 15.43 22.14 -4.26
C GLN A 198 16.37 20.92 -4.31
N ALA A 199 17.42 20.94 -5.10
CA ALA A 199 18.37 19.82 -5.24
C ALA A 199 18.96 19.35 -3.89
N ARG A 200 19.15 20.28 -2.94
CA ARG A 200 19.58 19.94 -1.56
C ARG A 200 18.60 19.00 -0.85
N LEU A 201 17.31 19.10 -1.11
CA LEU A 201 16.29 18.21 -0.52
C LEU A 201 16.36 16.83 -1.15
N LEU A 202 16.62 16.72 -2.45
CA LEU A 202 16.85 15.42 -3.13
C LEU A 202 17.97 14.65 -2.42
N VAL A 203 19.11 15.33 -2.19
CA VAL A 203 20.27 14.73 -1.50
C VAL A 203 19.93 14.38 -0.04
N ARG A 204 19.34 15.32 0.71
CA ARG A 204 18.98 15.13 2.12
C ARG A 204 18.08 13.90 2.32
N TRP A 205 17.09 13.72 1.44
CA TRP A 205 16.13 12.65 1.53
C TRP A 205 16.53 11.39 0.73
N ARG A 206 17.74 11.40 0.12
CA ARG A 206 18.28 10.30 -0.69
C ARG A 206 17.29 9.86 -1.77
N LEU A 207 16.73 10.83 -2.49
CA LEU A 207 15.82 10.63 -3.60
C LEU A 207 16.58 10.61 -4.92
N THR A 208 16.12 9.81 -5.86
CA THR A 208 16.62 9.80 -7.24
C THR A 208 15.71 10.65 -8.09
N GLN A 209 16.28 11.56 -8.87
CA GLN A 209 15.53 12.48 -9.71
C GLN A 209 15.53 12.04 -11.17
N ALA A 210 14.38 12.07 -11.85
CA ALA A 210 14.33 11.94 -13.30
C ALA A 210 14.90 13.20 -13.96
N VAL A 211 15.86 13.04 -14.85
CA VAL A 211 16.33 14.10 -15.74
C VAL A 211 15.42 14.15 -16.95
N VAL A 212 14.73 15.26 -17.12
CA VAL A 212 13.60 15.37 -18.07
C VAL A 212 13.96 16.16 -19.34
N SER A 213 15.11 16.83 -19.36
CA SER A 213 15.68 17.49 -20.55
C SER A 213 17.18 17.76 -20.36
N PRO A 214 17.92 18.06 -21.44
CA PRO A 214 19.33 18.45 -21.35
C PRO A 214 19.56 19.74 -20.53
N GLU A 215 18.67 20.73 -20.65
CA GLU A 215 18.69 21.99 -19.89
C GLU A 215 18.54 21.73 -18.40
N TYR A 216 17.58 20.84 -18.06
CA TYR A 216 17.34 20.44 -16.68
C TYR A 216 18.54 19.70 -16.08
N ALA A 217 19.20 18.84 -16.86
CA ALA A 217 20.43 18.18 -16.44
C ALA A 217 21.50 19.21 -16.04
N ARG A 218 21.73 20.24 -16.91
CA ARG A 218 22.67 21.33 -16.63
C ARG A 218 22.29 22.10 -15.38
N ALA A 219 21.01 22.50 -15.26
CA ALA A 219 20.50 23.26 -14.10
C ALA A 219 20.67 22.49 -12.78
N LEU A 220 20.40 21.18 -12.77
CA LEU A 220 20.68 20.32 -11.60
C LEU A 220 22.16 20.24 -11.27
N ASN A 221 23.03 20.10 -12.27
CA ASN A 221 24.49 20.11 -12.07
C ASN A 221 24.97 21.43 -11.47
N ASP A 222 24.44 22.57 -11.96
CA ASP A 222 24.82 23.91 -11.54
C ASP A 222 24.29 24.27 -10.14
N SER A 223 23.33 23.49 -9.61
CA SER A 223 22.86 23.60 -8.23
C SER A 223 23.97 23.37 -7.19
N GLY A 224 25.09 22.80 -7.60
CA GLY A 224 26.22 22.47 -6.74
C GLY A 224 26.05 21.20 -5.90
N CYS A 225 24.93 20.47 -6.04
CA CYS A 225 24.61 19.26 -5.28
C CYS A 225 24.92 17.99 -6.07
N ASN A 226 25.44 16.97 -5.39
CA ASN A 226 25.64 15.65 -6.00
C ASN A 226 24.33 14.86 -5.99
N VAL A 227 23.60 14.91 -7.10
CA VAL A 227 22.24 14.31 -7.21
C VAL A 227 22.32 12.96 -7.90
N LYS A 228 21.66 11.95 -7.33
CA LYS A 228 21.43 10.68 -7.99
C LYS A 228 20.27 10.83 -8.98
N VAL A 229 20.48 10.38 -10.22
CA VAL A 229 19.51 10.60 -11.29
C VAL A 229 19.27 9.36 -12.15
N HIS A 230 18.07 9.26 -12.72
CA HIS A 230 17.77 8.46 -13.89
C HIS A 230 17.46 9.37 -15.07
N LEU A 231 18.06 9.11 -16.23
CA LEU A 231 17.75 9.87 -17.44
C LEU A 231 16.44 9.37 -18.02
N ALA A 232 15.49 10.26 -18.24
CA ALA A 232 14.30 9.99 -19.03
C ALA A 232 14.67 10.09 -20.52
N VAL A 233 14.26 9.12 -21.32
CA VAL A 233 14.44 9.09 -22.77
C VAL A 233 13.08 9.22 -23.44
N ASP A 234 12.93 10.20 -24.30
CA ASP A 234 11.74 10.34 -25.13
C ASP A 234 11.86 9.45 -26.38
N THR A 235 11.11 8.38 -26.40
CA THR A 235 11.07 7.43 -27.50
C THR A 235 9.84 7.59 -28.40
N GLY A 236 9.01 8.61 -28.13
CA GLY A 236 7.81 8.89 -28.93
C GLY A 236 6.56 9.20 -28.11
N MET A 237 6.69 9.45 -26.80
CA MET A 237 5.59 9.99 -26.00
C MET A 237 5.53 11.52 -26.03
N HIS A 238 6.64 12.19 -26.30
CA HIS A 238 6.79 13.64 -26.45
C HIS A 238 6.26 14.45 -25.27
N ARG A 239 6.55 13.96 -24.06
CA ARG A 239 6.16 14.62 -22.81
C ARG A 239 7.34 15.09 -22.01
N LEU A 240 8.29 14.23 -21.74
CA LEU A 240 9.52 14.48 -20.98
C LEU A 240 10.61 13.53 -21.48
N GLY A 241 11.85 13.96 -21.46
CA GLY A 241 13.00 13.12 -21.77
C GLY A 241 13.97 13.76 -22.77
N LEU A 242 15.17 13.21 -22.82
CA LEU A 242 16.17 13.48 -23.85
C LEU A 242 15.79 12.72 -25.12
N ALA A 243 16.11 13.25 -26.29
CA ALA A 243 15.84 12.54 -27.54
C ALA A 243 16.63 11.22 -27.60
N TRP A 244 15.97 10.15 -28.04
CA TRP A 244 16.52 8.79 -28.04
C TRP A 244 17.74 8.62 -28.98
N ASP A 245 17.83 9.46 -30.01
CA ASP A 245 18.86 9.47 -31.05
C ASP A 245 19.93 10.59 -30.88
N ASP A 246 19.77 11.44 -29.86
CA ASP A 246 20.77 12.47 -29.52
C ASP A 246 21.88 11.88 -28.66
N GLY A 247 22.80 11.16 -29.30
CA GLY A 247 23.94 10.55 -28.60
C GLY A 247 24.88 11.56 -27.92
N ASP A 248 25.00 12.78 -28.46
CA ASP A 248 25.82 13.82 -27.86
C ASP A 248 25.14 14.43 -26.62
N GLY A 249 23.83 14.66 -26.67
CA GLY A 249 23.05 15.12 -25.52
C GLY A 249 23.02 14.09 -24.39
N LEU A 250 22.84 12.80 -24.71
CA LEU A 250 22.88 11.71 -23.74
C LEU A 250 24.28 11.61 -23.08
N ARG A 251 25.36 11.65 -23.88
CA ARG A 251 26.73 11.66 -23.39
C ARG A 251 27.03 12.85 -22.51
N ALA A 252 26.62 14.05 -22.95
CA ALA A 252 26.80 15.28 -22.19
C ALA A 252 26.08 15.22 -20.83
N ALA A 253 24.83 14.72 -20.78
CA ALA A 253 24.09 14.53 -19.52
C ALA A 253 24.78 13.54 -18.59
N CYS A 254 25.29 12.43 -19.11
CA CYS A 254 26.04 11.44 -18.32
C CYS A 254 27.37 12.00 -17.79
N GLY A 255 28.04 12.91 -18.53
CA GLY A 255 29.32 13.51 -18.18
C GLY A 255 29.25 14.63 -17.14
N LEU A 256 28.08 15.06 -16.71
CA LEU A 256 27.90 16.12 -15.72
C LEU A 256 28.39 15.67 -14.33
N ARG A 257 29.42 16.34 -13.83
CA ARG A 257 30.23 15.90 -12.66
C ARG A 257 29.43 15.73 -11.37
N ARG A 258 28.33 16.45 -11.21
CA ARG A 258 27.48 16.42 -10.01
C ARG A 258 26.23 15.55 -10.16
N LEU A 259 26.04 14.96 -11.35
CA LEU A 259 24.96 14.03 -11.58
C LEU A 259 25.49 12.59 -11.55
N ARG A 260 25.00 11.81 -10.60
CA ARG A 260 25.25 10.37 -10.56
C ARG A 260 24.17 9.65 -11.34
N VAL A 261 24.42 9.41 -12.63
CA VAL A 261 23.49 8.65 -13.47
C VAL A 261 23.53 7.17 -13.06
N THR A 262 22.39 6.64 -12.60
CA THR A 262 22.25 5.26 -12.12
C THR A 262 21.15 4.49 -12.86
N GLY A 263 20.38 5.16 -13.71
CA GLY A 263 19.34 4.53 -14.51
C GLY A 263 19.00 5.31 -15.76
N LEU A 264 18.37 4.60 -16.69
CA LEU A 264 17.81 5.12 -17.92
C LEU A 264 16.39 4.57 -18.06
N PHE A 265 15.42 5.42 -18.44
CA PHE A 265 14.05 4.94 -18.59
C PHE A 265 13.27 5.67 -19.68
N THR A 266 12.27 5.00 -20.19
CA THR A 266 11.27 5.59 -21.09
C THR A 266 9.86 5.30 -20.59
N HIS A 267 8.86 5.92 -21.22
CA HIS A 267 7.45 5.63 -21.00
C HIS A 267 6.76 5.36 -22.33
N LEU A 268 6.14 4.19 -22.43
CA LEU A 268 5.49 3.73 -23.66
C LEU A 268 4.12 4.41 -23.81
N ALA A 269 3.86 5.01 -24.96
CA ALA A 269 2.64 5.76 -25.24
C ALA A 269 1.48 4.87 -25.71
N PHE A 270 1.79 3.72 -26.31
CA PHE A 270 0.80 2.89 -27.02
C PHE A 270 0.58 1.53 -26.37
N SER A 271 1.26 1.25 -25.25
CA SER A 271 1.24 -0.07 -24.59
C SER A 271 -0.11 -0.46 -23.96
N GLU A 272 -1.10 0.44 -23.93
CA GLU A 272 -2.45 0.13 -23.43
C GLU A 272 -3.30 -0.65 -24.44
N SER A 273 -2.96 -0.64 -25.72
CA SER A 273 -3.74 -1.27 -26.78
C SER A 273 -3.02 -2.48 -27.37
N LEU A 274 -3.79 -3.54 -27.65
CA LEU A 274 -3.34 -4.73 -28.40
C LEU A 274 -3.56 -4.61 -29.92
N ALA A 275 -4.06 -3.47 -30.41
CA ALA A 275 -4.21 -3.25 -31.84
C ALA A 275 -2.84 -3.35 -32.55
N PRO A 276 -2.75 -3.97 -33.74
CA PRO A 276 -1.48 -4.24 -34.40
C PRO A 276 -0.60 -3.00 -34.59
N ASP A 277 -1.20 -1.86 -34.96
CA ASP A 277 -0.50 -0.59 -35.12
C ASP A 277 0.04 -0.04 -33.79
N ALA A 278 -0.71 -0.18 -32.71
CA ALA A 278 -0.27 0.22 -31.35
C ALA A 278 0.88 -0.68 -30.85
N MET A 279 0.77 -1.98 -31.09
CA MET A 279 1.83 -2.94 -30.75
C MET A 279 3.10 -2.68 -31.56
N GLN A 280 3.00 -2.38 -32.85
CA GLN A 280 4.13 -2.00 -33.68
C GLN A 280 4.82 -0.73 -33.14
N ARG A 281 4.06 0.33 -32.85
CA ARG A 281 4.60 1.59 -32.27
C ARG A 281 5.23 1.36 -30.89
N THR A 282 4.63 0.48 -30.09
CA THR A 282 5.21 0.08 -28.79
C THR A 282 6.57 -0.59 -28.99
N GLN A 283 6.69 -1.51 -29.95
CA GLN A 283 7.95 -2.16 -30.29
C GLN A 283 8.99 -1.15 -30.80
N GLU A 284 8.61 -0.23 -31.68
CA GLU A 284 9.49 0.85 -32.14
C GLU A 284 10.01 1.72 -30.98
N GLN A 285 9.16 2.04 -29.98
CA GLN A 285 9.60 2.76 -28.78
C GLN A 285 10.60 1.95 -27.94
N LEU A 286 10.41 0.63 -27.83
CA LEU A 286 11.36 -0.25 -27.13
C LEU A 286 12.69 -0.34 -27.87
N ASP A 287 12.69 -0.39 -29.19
CA ASP A 287 13.91 -0.44 -30.01
C ASP A 287 14.69 0.88 -29.92
N ARG A 288 14.01 2.03 -29.99
CA ARG A 288 14.58 3.36 -29.74
C ARG A 288 15.19 3.45 -28.33
N PHE A 289 14.52 2.89 -27.34
CA PHE A 289 15.05 2.88 -25.98
C PHE A 289 16.31 2.02 -25.84
N ARG A 290 16.37 0.85 -26.49
CA ARG A 290 17.58 0.02 -26.54
C ARG A 290 18.73 0.75 -27.22
N HIS A 291 18.45 1.41 -28.36
CA HIS A 291 19.46 2.22 -29.03
C HIS A 291 20.04 3.34 -28.16
N ALA A 292 19.16 4.09 -27.43
CA ALA A 292 19.64 5.09 -26.47
C ALA A 292 20.50 4.48 -25.34
N ALA A 293 20.17 3.29 -24.87
CA ALA A 293 20.96 2.57 -23.87
C ALA A 293 22.33 2.15 -24.42
N GLU A 294 22.39 1.72 -25.68
CA GLU A 294 23.63 1.39 -26.39
C GLU A 294 24.53 2.62 -26.57
N LEU A 295 23.98 3.78 -26.93
CA LEU A 295 24.71 5.05 -27.03
C LEU A 295 25.33 5.45 -25.68
N VAL A 296 24.61 5.30 -24.60
CA VAL A 296 25.10 5.58 -23.22
C VAL A 296 26.21 4.59 -22.85
N ALA A 297 26.05 3.31 -23.15
CA ALA A 297 27.04 2.28 -22.87
C ALA A 297 28.32 2.47 -23.71
N ALA A 298 28.21 2.76 -25.01
CA ALA A 298 29.31 3.04 -25.91
C ALA A 298 30.13 4.27 -25.49
N ALA A 299 29.49 5.23 -24.81
CA ALA A 299 30.16 6.39 -24.23
C ALA A 299 30.91 6.09 -22.90
N GLY A 300 30.91 4.83 -22.45
CA GLY A 300 31.63 4.39 -21.24
C GLY A 300 30.80 4.59 -19.93
N TYR A 301 29.51 4.86 -20.04
CA TYR A 301 28.64 5.03 -18.87
C TYR A 301 27.80 3.76 -18.65
N GLY A 302 28.06 3.06 -17.55
CA GLY A 302 27.30 1.88 -17.21
C GLY A 302 28.00 0.96 -16.21
N PRO A 303 27.35 -0.12 -15.78
CA PRO A 303 25.95 -0.47 -16.08
C PRO A 303 24.95 0.44 -15.37
N VAL A 304 23.87 0.81 -16.07
CA VAL A 304 22.76 1.60 -15.52
C VAL A 304 21.47 0.77 -15.47
N ALA A 305 20.59 1.06 -14.51
CA ALA A 305 19.30 0.37 -14.37
C ALA A 305 18.34 0.79 -15.50
N LEU A 306 18.00 -0.12 -16.40
CA LEU A 306 17.08 0.13 -17.52
C LEU A 306 15.64 -0.18 -17.09
N HIS A 307 14.68 0.67 -17.46
CA HIS A 307 13.26 0.40 -17.23
C HIS A 307 12.33 1.12 -18.20
N ALA A 308 11.39 0.39 -18.82
CA ALA A 308 10.43 0.90 -19.80
C ALA A 308 8.98 0.61 -19.42
N LEU A 309 8.70 -0.57 -18.85
CA LEU A 309 7.36 -1.11 -18.72
C LEU A 309 6.59 -0.47 -17.57
N SER A 310 5.41 0.08 -17.88
CA SER A 310 4.34 0.43 -16.94
C SER A 310 3.42 -0.77 -16.70
N SER A 311 2.23 -0.59 -16.08
CA SER A 311 1.24 -1.66 -15.92
C SER A 311 0.92 -2.35 -17.24
N TYR A 312 0.49 -1.60 -18.25
CA TYR A 312 0.13 -2.17 -19.55
C TYR A 312 1.35 -2.68 -20.33
N GLY A 313 2.49 -2.00 -20.23
CA GLY A 313 3.71 -2.53 -20.83
C GLY A 313 4.08 -3.90 -20.26
N LEU A 314 3.84 -4.14 -18.96
CA LEU A 314 4.07 -5.44 -18.32
C LEU A 314 3.03 -6.50 -18.72
N LEU A 315 1.77 -6.09 -18.94
CA LEU A 315 0.66 -7.00 -19.28
C LEU A 315 0.60 -7.33 -20.78
N ASN A 316 1.06 -6.42 -21.65
CA ASN A 316 0.87 -6.50 -23.10
C ASN A 316 2.15 -6.79 -23.87
N CYS A 317 3.33 -6.44 -23.33
CA CYS A 317 4.59 -6.69 -24.02
C CYS A 317 5.21 -8.02 -23.59
N PRO A 318 5.93 -8.71 -24.47
CA PRO A 318 6.77 -9.83 -24.06
C PRO A 318 7.79 -9.42 -22.99
N PRO A 319 8.26 -10.36 -22.15
CA PRO A 319 9.29 -10.07 -21.17
C PRO A 319 10.53 -9.43 -21.83
N GLN A 320 10.96 -8.27 -21.29
CA GLN A 320 12.09 -7.52 -21.83
C GLN A 320 13.37 -7.87 -21.06
N ALA A 321 14.25 -8.63 -21.67
CA ALA A 321 15.55 -8.96 -21.07
C ALA A 321 16.40 -7.70 -20.84
N GLY A 322 17.21 -7.70 -19.76
CA GLY A 322 18.11 -6.61 -19.41
C GLY A 322 17.44 -5.43 -18.69
N MET A 323 16.13 -5.45 -18.49
CA MET A 323 15.44 -4.46 -17.66
C MET A 323 15.71 -4.73 -16.18
N ALA A 324 16.11 -3.69 -15.44
CA ALA A 324 16.30 -3.77 -13.99
C ALA A 324 14.98 -3.62 -13.23
N TYR A 325 14.04 -2.82 -13.78
CA TYR A 325 12.75 -2.57 -13.15
C TYR A 325 11.58 -2.61 -14.13
N ALA A 326 10.43 -3.10 -13.64
CA ALA A 326 9.11 -2.78 -14.18
C ALA A 326 8.35 -1.89 -13.19
N ARG A 327 7.60 -0.91 -13.70
CA ARG A 327 6.93 0.14 -12.92
C ARG A 327 5.40 0.00 -12.94
N PRO A 328 4.79 -1.06 -12.37
CA PRO A 328 3.35 -1.15 -12.29
C PRO A 328 2.78 -0.03 -11.41
N GLY A 329 1.74 0.61 -11.92
CA GLY A 329 0.90 1.56 -11.21
C GLY A 329 -0.45 0.93 -10.96
N ILE A 330 -1.43 1.16 -11.86
CA ILE A 330 -2.82 0.76 -11.66
C ILE A 330 -3.01 -0.75 -11.43
N ALA A 331 -2.25 -1.60 -12.13
CA ALA A 331 -2.31 -3.06 -11.96
C ALA A 331 -1.87 -3.52 -10.56
N LEU A 332 -0.97 -2.79 -9.89
CA LEU A 332 -0.57 -3.07 -8.51
C LEU A 332 -1.77 -3.01 -7.55
N TYR A 333 -2.72 -2.12 -7.84
CA TYR A 333 -3.94 -1.94 -7.05
C TYR A 333 -5.08 -2.88 -7.46
N GLY A 334 -4.81 -3.82 -8.38
CA GLY A 334 -5.72 -4.89 -8.73
C GLY A 334 -6.87 -4.49 -9.64
N VAL A 335 -6.70 -3.41 -10.39
CA VAL A 335 -7.70 -2.87 -11.32
C VAL A 335 -7.04 -2.44 -12.63
N LEU A 336 -7.83 -2.30 -13.70
CA LEU A 336 -7.42 -1.73 -14.97
C LEU A 336 -7.96 -0.30 -15.12
N SER A 337 -7.47 0.44 -16.12
CA SER A 337 -7.93 1.82 -16.37
C SER A 337 -9.38 1.87 -16.82
N ARG A 338 -9.83 0.86 -17.55
CA ARG A 338 -11.21 0.70 -18.07
C ARG A 338 -11.68 -0.74 -17.93
N PRO A 339 -12.99 -0.98 -17.77
CA PRO A 339 -13.52 -2.34 -17.53
C PRO A 339 -13.42 -3.26 -18.76
N ASP A 340 -13.47 -2.69 -19.96
CA ASP A 340 -13.57 -3.45 -21.23
C ASP A 340 -12.18 -3.59 -21.91
N GLU A 341 -11.09 -3.25 -21.22
CA GLU A 341 -9.74 -3.37 -21.77
C GLU A 341 -9.30 -4.82 -21.87
N GLN A 342 -8.90 -5.21 -23.09
CA GLN A 342 -8.21 -6.47 -23.29
C GLN A 342 -6.71 -6.27 -23.05
N VAL A 343 -6.12 -7.23 -22.35
CA VAL A 343 -4.67 -7.28 -22.11
C VAL A 343 -4.12 -8.63 -22.56
N GLY A 344 -2.86 -8.64 -22.98
CA GLY A 344 -2.20 -9.84 -23.50
C GLY A 344 -2.03 -10.94 -22.45
N THR A 345 -1.71 -10.54 -21.22
CA THR A 345 -1.65 -11.44 -20.06
C THR A 345 -2.38 -10.80 -18.91
N LEU A 346 -3.46 -11.41 -18.45
CA LEU A 346 -4.21 -10.95 -17.28
C LEU A 346 -3.94 -11.90 -16.11
N PRO A 347 -3.06 -11.54 -15.15
CA PRO A 347 -2.88 -12.32 -13.93
C PRO A 347 -4.11 -12.20 -13.03
N ASP A 348 -4.23 -13.08 -12.02
CA ASP A 348 -5.29 -13.01 -11.01
C ASP A 348 -5.10 -11.78 -10.12
N LEU A 349 -5.55 -10.60 -10.60
CA LEU A 349 -5.48 -9.36 -9.86
C LEU A 349 -6.72 -9.19 -8.96
N ARG A 350 -6.50 -8.68 -7.75
CA ARG A 350 -7.54 -8.46 -6.74
C ARG A 350 -7.64 -6.99 -6.39
N PRO A 351 -8.82 -6.36 -6.51
CA PRO A 351 -9.00 -4.97 -6.11
C PRO A 351 -8.59 -4.73 -4.66
N VAL A 352 -7.71 -3.74 -4.46
CA VAL A 352 -7.14 -3.41 -3.14
C VAL A 352 -8.03 -2.46 -2.36
N LEU A 353 -8.86 -1.63 -3.03
CA LEU A 353 -9.67 -0.59 -2.41
C LEU A 353 -11.16 -0.90 -2.47
N SER A 354 -11.84 -0.76 -1.33
CA SER A 354 -13.30 -0.59 -1.29
C SER A 354 -13.64 0.76 -0.65
N LEU A 355 -14.57 1.50 -1.26
CA LEU A 355 -15.03 2.80 -0.75
C LEU A 355 -16.38 2.65 -0.05
N ARG A 356 -16.45 3.10 1.20
CA ARG A 356 -17.61 2.98 2.07
C ARG A 356 -18.05 4.34 2.61
N ALA A 357 -19.36 4.47 2.85
CA ALA A 357 -19.94 5.59 3.58
C ALA A 357 -21.11 5.09 4.44
N ARG A 358 -21.83 5.99 5.09
CA ARG A 358 -23.01 5.65 5.92
C ARG A 358 -24.22 6.43 5.49
N ILE A 359 -25.40 5.85 5.71
CA ILE A 359 -26.67 6.57 5.67
C ILE A 359 -26.75 7.45 6.93
N ALA A 360 -26.86 8.75 6.75
CA ALA A 360 -27.05 9.70 7.84
C ALA A 360 -28.53 9.87 8.19
N ARG A 361 -29.41 9.90 7.18
CA ARG A 361 -30.85 10.12 7.32
C ARG A 361 -31.61 9.46 6.18
N ILE A 362 -32.83 9.01 6.46
CA ILE A 362 -33.80 8.57 5.42
C ILE A 362 -35.03 9.44 5.52
N HIS A 363 -35.44 9.99 4.39
CA HIS A 363 -36.69 10.74 4.22
C HIS A 363 -37.68 9.92 3.40
N THR A 364 -38.95 10.01 3.76
CA THR A 364 -40.04 9.57 2.90
C THR A 364 -40.55 10.79 2.15
N LEU A 365 -40.71 10.67 0.86
CA LEU A 365 -41.28 11.68 -0.03
C LEU A 365 -42.66 11.24 -0.45
N GLU A 366 -43.64 12.16 -0.38
CA GLU A 366 -44.96 11.95 -0.90
C GLU A 366 -45.08 12.39 -2.38
N PRO A 367 -46.09 11.98 -3.13
CA PRO A 367 -46.31 12.43 -4.50
C PRO A 367 -46.33 13.97 -4.61
N GLY A 368 -45.44 14.55 -5.42
CA GLY A 368 -45.25 15.98 -5.60
C GLY A 368 -44.12 16.58 -4.79
N ASP A 369 -43.52 15.82 -3.85
CA ASP A 369 -42.27 16.22 -3.21
C ASP A 369 -41.09 16.06 -4.15
N CYS A 370 -40.04 16.85 -3.89
CA CYS A 370 -38.75 16.72 -4.59
C CYS A 370 -37.60 16.77 -3.58
N ALA A 371 -36.43 16.25 -4.00
CA ALA A 371 -35.22 16.21 -3.16
C ALA A 371 -33.97 16.68 -3.91
N GLY A 372 -33.02 17.23 -3.16
CA GLY A 372 -31.75 17.73 -3.66
C GLY A 372 -31.82 19.15 -4.22
N TYR A 373 -30.68 19.61 -4.75
CA TYR A 373 -30.58 20.90 -5.42
C TYR A 373 -31.50 20.94 -6.65
N ASP A 374 -32.13 22.09 -6.86
CA ASP A 374 -33.04 22.37 -8.00
C ASP A 374 -34.26 21.42 -8.05
N GLY A 375 -34.46 20.58 -7.03
CA GLY A 375 -35.53 19.56 -7.02
C GLY A 375 -35.31 18.45 -8.06
N ASP A 376 -34.10 18.21 -8.47
CA ASP A 376 -33.74 17.29 -9.56
C ASP A 376 -34.21 15.84 -9.39
N PHE A 377 -34.50 15.44 -8.15
CA PHE A 377 -35.17 14.16 -7.87
C PHE A 377 -36.62 14.39 -7.49
N ALA A 378 -37.53 14.17 -8.43
CA ALA A 378 -38.95 14.25 -8.26
C ALA A 378 -39.60 12.91 -8.62
N PRO A 379 -39.84 12.03 -7.64
CA PRO A 379 -40.44 10.72 -7.88
C PRO A 379 -41.93 10.84 -8.24
N SER A 380 -42.40 9.94 -9.14
CA SER A 380 -43.80 9.92 -9.56
C SER A 380 -44.79 9.32 -8.49
N GLY A 381 -44.23 8.75 -7.45
CA GLY A 381 -45.00 8.12 -6.34
C GLY A 381 -44.24 8.23 -5.01
N PRO A 382 -44.78 7.63 -3.95
CA PRO A 382 -44.08 7.62 -2.66
C PRO A 382 -42.66 7.03 -2.79
N ALA A 383 -41.67 7.71 -2.26
CA ALA A 383 -40.26 7.29 -2.38
C ALA A 383 -39.54 7.44 -1.04
N ARG A 384 -38.51 6.64 -0.84
CA ARG A 384 -37.58 6.74 0.29
C ARG A 384 -36.21 7.18 -0.19
N VAL A 385 -35.69 8.26 0.34
CA VAL A 385 -34.40 8.84 -0.08
C VAL A 385 -33.45 8.85 1.09
N ALA A 386 -32.28 8.23 0.93
CA ALA A 386 -31.22 8.18 1.93
C ALA A 386 -30.16 9.25 1.64
N ALA A 387 -29.84 10.06 2.64
CA ALA A 387 -28.66 10.95 2.62
C ALA A 387 -27.42 10.18 3.05
N VAL A 388 -26.44 10.06 2.16
CA VAL A 388 -25.18 9.32 2.36
C VAL A 388 -24.05 10.30 2.60
N THR A 389 -23.19 10.03 3.58
CA THR A 389 -22.17 10.93 4.12
C THR A 389 -20.88 11.01 3.29
N ILE A 390 -20.99 11.14 1.98
CA ILE A 390 -19.88 11.33 1.03
C ILE A 390 -20.36 12.18 -0.14
N GLY A 391 -19.48 13.07 -0.63
CA GLY A 391 -19.77 13.93 -1.76
C GLY A 391 -18.55 14.23 -2.61
N TYR A 392 -18.65 15.24 -3.51
CA TYR A 392 -17.56 15.52 -4.45
C TYR A 392 -16.30 16.10 -3.79
N ALA A 393 -16.39 16.73 -2.60
CA ALA A 393 -15.23 17.17 -1.85
C ALA A 393 -14.42 16.02 -1.23
N ASP A 394 -15.00 14.83 -1.17
CA ASP A 394 -14.33 13.60 -0.78
C ASP A 394 -13.64 12.90 -1.96
N GLY A 395 -13.93 13.37 -3.18
CA GLY A 395 -13.43 12.80 -4.44
C GLY A 395 -14.45 11.93 -5.19
N TYR A 396 -15.71 11.81 -4.72
CA TYR A 396 -16.73 11.07 -5.45
C TYR A 396 -17.30 11.93 -6.58
N PRO A 397 -17.27 11.49 -7.86
CA PRO A 397 -17.55 12.35 -9.01
C PRO A 397 -18.97 12.92 -9.05
N ARG A 398 -19.12 14.24 -9.21
CA ARG A 398 -20.43 14.89 -9.37
C ARG A 398 -21.13 14.48 -10.67
N SER A 399 -20.39 14.02 -11.69
CA SER A 399 -20.96 13.51 -12.95
C SER A 399 -21.79 12.22 -12.78
N LEU A 400 -21.72 11.57 -11.62
CA LEU A 400 -22.55 10.41 -11.26
C LEU A 400 -23.96 10.78 -10.78
N SER A 401 -24.34 12.05 -10.81
CA SER A 401 -25.67 12.57 -10.47
C SER A 401 -26.77 11.99 -11.36
N ASN A 402 -28.02 12.13 -10.91
CA ASN A 402 -29.23 11.89 -11.69
C ASN A 402 -29.30 10.46 -12.26
N GLY A 403 -29.09 9.46 -11.40
CA GLY A 403 -29.19 8.05 -11.78
C GLY A 403 -28.03 7.49 -12.60
N ARG A 404 -27.02 8.30 -12.99
CA ARG A 404 -25.84 7.78 -13.69
C ARG A 404 -24.98 6.89 -12.77
N GLY A 405 -24.90 7.25 -11.50
CA GLY A 405 -24.26 6.47 -10.47
C GLY A 405 -25.25 5.59 -9.72
N ARG A 406 -24.72 4.52 -9.15
CA ARG A 406 -25.45 3.64 -8.22
C ARG A 406 -24.52 3.24 -7.09
N VAL A 407 -25.08 2.79 -6.00
CA VAL A 407 -24.36 2.29 -4.83
C VAL A 407 -24.94 0.94 -4.41
N LEU A 408 -24.28 0.25 -3.49
CA LEU A 408 -24.82 -0.97 -2.87
C LEU A 408 -25.18 -0.69 -1.40
N ILE A 409 -26.36 -1.14 -0.99
CA ILE A 409 -26.85 -1.09 0.38
C ILE A 409 -27.49 -2.44 0.69
N ARG A 410 -27.02 -3.12 1.74
CA ARG A 410 -27.50 -4.46 2.12
C ARG A 410 -27.50 -5.45 0.94
N GLY A 411 -26.48 -5.39 0.09
CA GLY A 411 -26.34 -6.25 -1.08
C GLY A 411 -27.21 -5.87 -2.27
N LYS A 412 -27.98 -4.78 -2.24
CA LYS A 412 -28.86 -4.34 -3.34
C LYS A 412 -28.37 -3.04 -3.95
N PHE A 413 -28.53 -2.91 -5.27
CA PHE A 413 -28.22 -1.66 -5.97
C PHE A 413 -29.29 -0.59 -5.69
N ALA A 414 -28.82 0.64 -5.49
CA ALA A 414 -29.64 1.83 -5.30
C ALA A 414 -29.09 2.98 -6.14
N PRO A 415 -29.89 3.66 -7.00
CA PRO A 415 -29.41 4.73 -7.86
C PRO A 415 -29.18 6.02 -7.07
N VAL A 416 -28.25 6.85 -7.54
CA VAL A 416 -28.06 8.21 -7.02
C VAL A 416 -29.25 9.06 -7.42
N ALA A 417 -29.89 9.70 -6.44
CA ALA A 417 -31.06 10.56 -6.59
C ALA A 417 -30.63 12.03 -6.67
N GLY A 418 -30.96 12.72 -7.77
CA GLY A 418 -30.61 14.12 -7.96
C GLY A 418 -29.12 14.42 -8.03
N LEU A 419 -28.74 15.68 -7.73
CA LEU A 419 -27.37 16.15 -7.80
C LEU A 419 -26.54 15.74 -6.58
N ILE A 420 -25.32 15.22 -6.83
CA ILE A 420 -24.33 14.97 -5.77
C ILE A 420 -23.85 16.31 -5.21
N CYS A 421 -23.91 16.45 -3.88
CA CYS A 421 -23.51 17.65 -3.16
C CYS A 421 -22.03 17.59 -2.75
N MET A 422 -21.54 18.67 -2.13
CA MET A 422 -20.15 18.75 -1.67
C MET A 422 -19.77 17.64 -0.69
N ASP A 423 -20.62 17.42 0.31
CA ASP A 423 -20.34 16.54 1.47
C ASP A 423 -21.23 15.32 1.55
N GLN A 424 -22.27 15.25 0.72
CA GLN A 424 -23.30 14.22 0.76
C GLN A 424 -23.82 13.92 -0.66
N LEU A 425 -24.45 12.77 -0.81
CA LEU A 425 -25.26 12.43 -1.96
C LEU A 425 -26.58 11.79 -1.49
N LEU A 426 -27.59 11.89 -2.32
CA LEU A 426 -28.88 11.24 -2.10
C LEU A 426 -28.95 9.95 -2.91
N VAL A 427 -29.63 8.95 -2.36
CA VAL A 427 -29.82 7.64 -2.97
C VAL A 427 -31.26 7.21 -2.83
N ASP A 428 -31.88 6.77 -3.90
CA ASP A 428 -33.21 6.19 -3.86
C ASP A 428 -33.14 4.77 -3.25
N VAL A 429 -33.72 4.61 -2.06
CA VAL A 429 -33.79 3.35 -1.33
C VAL A 429 -35.22 2.80 -1.26
N THR A 430 -36.13 3.25 -2.13
CA THR A 430 -37.50 2.78 -2.21
C THR A 430 -37.57 1.27 -2.39
N GLY A 431 -36.71 0.70 -3.23
CA GLY A 431 -36.56 -0.74 -3.44
C GLY A 431 -35.85 -1.52 -2.33
N ILE A 432 -35.43 -0.83 -1.24
CA ILE A 432 -34.73 -1.41 -0.10
C ILE A 432 -35.46 -1.01 1.21
N PRO A 433 -36.62 -1.56 1.47
CA PRO A 433 -37.44 -1.15 2.64
C PRO A 433 -36.76 -1.40 3.99
N GLU A 434 -35.83 -2.35 4.05
CA GLU A 434 -34.99 -2.66 5.21
C GLU A 434 -33.84 -1.70 5.46
N ALA A 435 -33.55 -0.74 4.54
CA ALA A 435 -32.51 0.26 4.73
C ALA A 435 -32.77 1.15 5.94
N GLN A 436 -31.75 1.40 6.75
CA GLN A 436 -31.82 2.14 8.01
C GLN A 436 -30.69 3.17 8.12
N GLU A 437 -30.91 4.20 8.94
CA GLU A 437 -29.85 5.15 9.31
C GLU A 437 -28.68 4.42 9.98
N GLY A 438 -27.45 4.78 9.63
CA GLY A 438 -26.24 4.10 10.07
C GLY A 438 -25.81 2.92 9.20
N ASP A 439 -26.64 2.42 8.28
CA ASP A 439 -26.26 1.37 7.35
C ASP A 439 -25.06 1.78 6.51
N ILE A 440 -24.23 0.78 6.15
CA ILE A 440 -23.09 0.98 5.29
C ILE A 440 -23.53 1.01 3.85
N VAL A 441 -23.06 2.02 3.15
CA VAL A 441 -23.21 2.19 1.71
C VAL A 441 -21.88 1.89 1.05
N THR A 442 -21.90 0.99 0.07
CA THR A 442 -20.73 0.64 -0.73
C THR A 442 -20.75 1.40 -2.05
N LEU A 443 -19.78 2.28 -2.23
CA LEU A 443 -19.63 3.08 -3.44
C LEU A 443 -18.65 2.44 -4.44
N ILE A 444 -17.69 1.67 -3.95
CA ILE A 444 -16.78 0.81 -4.71
C ILE A 444 -16.53 -0.44 -3.87
N GLY A 445 -16.63 -1.61 -4.46
CA GLY A 445 -16.34 -2.89 -3.80
C GLY A 445 -17.53 -3.84 -3.74
N ARG A 446 -17.40 -4.88 -2.91
CA ARG A 446 -18.41 -5.93 -2.75
C ARG A 446 -19.34 -5.63 -1.58
N ASP A 447 -20.63 -5.93 -1.75
CA ASP A 447 -21.62 -5.99 -0.68
C ASP A 447 -22.57 -7.18 -0.94
N GLY A 448 -22.55 -8.19 -0.09
CA GLY A 448 -23.20 -9.48 -0.35
C GLY A 448 -22.66 -10.14 -1.62
N GLU A 449 -23.55 -10.59 -2.48
CA GLU A 449 -23.20 -11.22 -3.77
C GLU A 449 -22.87 -10.20 -4.87
N ASN A 450 -23.25 -8.92 -4.69
CA ASN A 450 -23.07 -7.88 -5.68
C ASN A 450 -21.73 -7.15 -5.52
N ILE A 451 -21.18 -6.73 -6.65
CA ILE A 451 -19.93 -5.96 -6.75
C ILE A 451 -20.19 -4.71 -7.58
N LEU A 452 -19.67 -3.59 -7.11
CA LEU A 452 -19.57 -2.34 -7.87
C LEU A 452 -18.08 -2.03 -8.04
N THR A 453 -17.54 -2.26 -9.24
CA THR A 453 -16.10 -2.12 -9.48
C THR A 453 -15.70 -0.66 -9.67
N ALA A 454 -14.42 -0.34 -9.42
CA ALA A 454 -13.90 1.00 -9.66
C ALA A 454 -13.95 1.39 -11.14
N GLU A 455 -13.73 0.42 -12.03
CA GLU A 455 -13.80 0.60 -13.48
C GLU A 455 -15.22 0.95 -13.92
N GLU A 456 -16.25 0.28 -13.37
CA GLU A 456 -17.65 0.59 -13.67
C GLU A 456 -18.01 2.00 -13.20
N VAL A 457 -17.63 2.36 -11.98
CA VAL A 457 -17.86 3.71 -11.43
C VAL A 457 -17.15 4.77 -12.27
N ALA A 458 -15.91 4.54 -12.69
CA ALA A 458 -15.17 5.44 -13.54
C ALA A 458 -15.81 5.61 -14.91
N ARG A 459 -16.23 4.52 -15.56
CA ARG A 459 -16.95 4.55 -16.83
C ARG A 459 -18.24 5.36 -16.75
N ASN A 460 -19.05 5.13 -15.72
CA ASN A 460 -20.31 5.85 -15.51
C ASN A 460 -20.05 7.35 -15.21
N ALA A 461 -18.90 7.68 -14.63
CA ALA A 461 -18.47 9.05 -14.41
C ALA A 461 -17.88 9.73 -15.66
N GLY A 462 -17.66 9.00 -16.76
CA GLY A 462 -17.04 9.50 -18.00
C GLY A 462 -15.52 9.67 -17.87
N THR A 463 -14.85 8.86 -17.05
CA THR A 463 -13.41 8.94 -16.81
C THR A 463 -12.76 7.54 -16.73
N ILE A 464 -11.49 7.48 -16.33
CA ILE A 464 -10.73 6.25 -16.12
C ILE A 464 -10.52 5.99 -14.61
N THR A 465 -10.29 4.73 -14.27
CA THR A 465 -10.09 4.27 -12.88
C THR A 465 -8.95 5.02 -12.18
N ASN A 466 -7.87 5.33 -12.93
CA ASN A 466 -6.73 6.08 -12.42
C ASN A 466 -7.14 7.45 -11.88
N GLU A 467 -7.97 8.20 -12.62
CA GLU A 467 -8.47 9.50 -12.18
C GLU A 467 -9.43 9.35 -10.99
N LEU A 468 -10.42 8.46 -11.10
CA LEU A 468 -11.39 8.21 -10.03
C LEU A 468 -10.70 7.97 -8.69
N LEU A 469 -9.78 7.02 -8.64
CA LEU A 469 -9.13 6.61 -7.39
C LEU A 469 -8.17 7.69 -6.87
N SER A 470 -7.38 8.31 -7.75
CA SER A 470 -6.41 9.34 -7.34
C SER A 470 -7.06 10.62 -6.80
N ARG A 471 -8.34 10.86 -7.09
CA ARG A 471 -9.12 12.01 -6.59
C ARG A 471 -9.69 11.80 -5.19
N LEU A 472 -9.61 10.60 -4.61
CA LEU A 472 -10.06 10.36 -3.23
C LEU A 472 -9.23 11.21 -2.26
N GLY A 473 -9.89 12.23 -1.67
CA GLY A 473 -9.28 13.23 -0.81
C GLY A 473 -8.85 12.70 0.57
N GLU A 474 -8.15 13.54 1.32
CA GLU A 474 -7.68 13.21 2.68
C GLU A 474 -8.81 13.06 3.69
N ARG A 475 -10.00 13.58 3.39
CA ARG A 475 -11.22 13.45 4.22
C ARG A 475 -11.72 12.01 4.29
N VAL A 476 -11.39 11.18 3.31
CA VAL A 476 -11.68 9.74 3.32
C VAL A 476 -10.57 9.02 4.08
N THR A 477 -10.87 8.48 5.24
CA THR A 477 -9.89 7.74 6.06
C THR A 477 -9.54 6.40 5.42
N ARG A 478 -8.24 6.08 5.28
CA ARG A 478 -7.79 4.76 4.81
C ARG A 478 -7.65 3.82 5.99
N VAL A 479 -8.30 2.67 5.89
CA VAL A 479 -8.34 1.62 6.93
C VAL A 479 -7.79 0.33 6.35
N ILE A 480 -6.72 -0.20 6.96
CA ILE A 480 -6.20 -1.52 6.55
C ILE A 480 -7.16 -2.61 7.00
N ILE A 481 -7.51 -3.48 6.07
CA ILE A 481 -8.12 -4.77 6.35
C ILE A 481 -7.13 -5.91 6.05
N PRO A 482 -7.27 -7.08 6.73
CA PRO A 482 -6.34 -8.20 6.61
C PRO A 482 -6.19 -8.74 5.22
#